data_d30a35b94e8142e38291a143cdfa752d
#
_entry.id   d30a35b94e8142e38291a143cdfa752d
#
_cell.length_a   1.000
_cell.length_b   1.000
_cell.length_c   1.000
_cell.angle_alpha   90.00
_cell.angle_beta   90.00
_cell.angle_gamma   90.00
#
_symmetry.space_group_name_H-M   'P 1'
#
loop_
_entity.id
_entity.type
_entity.pdbx_description
1 polymer ?
#
loop_
_entity_poly.entity_id
_entity_poly.type
_entity_poly.pdbx_seq_one_letter_code
_entity_poly.pdbx_strand_id
1 'polypeptide(L)'
;MCFENLPIEFDSAGNAHLKSGVPNPYQFQIKTPEEKEEQLREIARKNGQLFDKDFDPVTRVAGALAFHSTVDLNERRVVETNSMATLFRGYEVILRGRDPRDAAFISSRACGVCGGVHATASALSIEMALGIKPPPLGIVIRNLLLSCEYLYDN
;
A
#
# COMPACT_ATOMS: atom_id res chain seq x y z
N MET A 1 19.33 6.31 4.05
CA MET A 1 18.47 7.39 4.58
C MET A 1 16.99 7.36 4.10
N CYS A 2 16.54 6.26 3.49
CA CYS A 2 15.11 6.15 3.10
C CYS A 2 14.14 5.95 4.27
N PHE A 3 14.61 5.66 5.47
CA PHE A 3 13.76 5.42 6.65
C PHE A 3 13.51 6.65 7.52
N GLU A 4 14.26 7.74 7.36
CA GLU A 4 13.98 8.99 8.08
C GLU A 4 12.64 9.61 7.68
N ASN A 5 12.16 9.30 6.48
CA ASN A 5 10.89 9.82 5.96
C ASN A 5 9.70 8.86 6.14
N LEU A 6 9.92 7.69 6.75
CA LEU A 6 8.77 6.86 7.10
C LEU A 6 7.92 7.57 8.17
N PRO A 7 6.60 7.50 8.04
CA PRO A 7 5.69 8.09 9.02
C PRO A 7 5.68 7.32 10.35
N ILE A 8 6.62 6.41 10.56
CA ILE A 8 6.69 5.50 11.71
C ILE A 8 7.98 5.75 12.48
N GLU A 9 7.88 5.79 13.80
CA GLU A 9 8.99 5.79 14.75
C GLU A 9 8.83 4.64 15.76
N PHE A 10 9.94 4.18 16.31
CA PHE A 10 9.92 3.14 17.34
C PHE A 10 10.24 3.78 18.68
N ASP A 11 9.46 3.45 19.71
CA ASP A 11 9.76 3.84 21.07
C ASP A 11 10.95 3.06 21.66
N SER A 12 11.36 3.42 22.87
CA SER A 12 12.47 2.74 23.57
C SER A 12 12.20 1.27 23.89
N ALA A 13 10.93 0.84 23.86
CA ALA A 13 10.49 -0.53 24.07
C ALA A 13 10.41 -1.31 22.74
N GLY A 14 10.61 -0.65 21.59
CA GLY A 14 10.56 -1.26 20.26
C GLY A 14 9.17 -1.28 19.62
N ASN A 15 8.17 -0.63 20.21
CA ASN A 15 6.84 -0.54 19.62
C ASN A 15 6.82 0.51 18.52
N ALA A 16 6.13 0.21 17.42
CA ALA A 16 5.96 1.12 16.30
C ALA A 16 4.83 2.11 16.56
N HIS A 17 5.11 3.39 16.38
CA HIS A 17 4.14 4.48 16.47
C HIS A 17 4.20 5.35 15.23
N LEU A 18 3.08 5.99 14.90
CA LEU A 18 3.10 7.05 13.90
C LEU A 18 3.80 8.28 14.47
N LYS A 19 4.68 8.89 13.67
CA LYS A 19 5.30 10.17 14.03
C LYS A 19 4.23 11.22 14.32
N SER A 20 4.46 12.05 15.33
CA SER A 20 3.52 13.12 15.66
C SER A 20 3.36 14.09 14.49
N GLY A 21 2.11 14.47 14.18
CA GLY A 21 1.78 15.38 13.09
C GLY A 21 1.65 14.71 11.72
N VAL A 22 1.91 13.41 11.60
CA VAL A 22 1.61 12.67 10.39
C VAL A 22 0.15 12.21 10.47
N PRO A 23 -0.70 12.55 9.49
CA PRO A 23 -2.06 12.03 9.46
C PRO A 23 -1.99 10.51 9.37
N ASN A 24 -2.74 9.83 10.26
CA ASN A 24 -2.79 8.37 10.25
C ASN A 24 -3.38 7.90 8.91
N PRO A 25 -2.60 7.27 8.02
CA PRO A 25 -3.09 6.82 6.73
C PRO A 25 -4.16 5.72 6.85
N TYR A 26 -4.30 5.12 8.06
CA TYR A 26 -5.30 4.10 8.35
C TYR A 26 -6.55 4.64 9.05
N GLN A 27 -6.57 5.93 9.39
CA GLN A 27 -7.80 6.63 9.81
C GLN A 27 -8.62 7.08 8.59
N PHE A 28 -8.78 6.19 7.62
CA PHE A 28 -9.82 6.40 6.65
C PHE A 28 -11.17 6.21 7.36
N GLN A 29 -11.96 7.25 7.37
CA GLN A 29 -13.39 7.06 7.53
C GLN A 29 -13.85 6.28 6.29
N ILE A 30 -13.94 4.98 6.43
CA ILE A 30 -14.53 4.14 5.39
C ILE A 30 -16.01 4.54 5.36
N LYS A 31 -16.34 5.40 4.41
CA LYS A 31 -17.74 5.77 4.17
C LYS A 31 -18.50 4.52 3.78
N THR A 32 -19.69 4.36 4.33
CA THR A 32 -20.57 3.28 3.89
C THR A 32 -20.93 3.47 2.41
N PRO A 33 -21.35 2.41 1.70
CA PRO A 33 -21.79 2.55 0.32
C PRO A 33 -22.90 3.59 0.15
N GLU A 34 -23.81 3.68 1.12
CA GLU A 34 -24.90 4.64 1.13
C GLU A 34 -24.40 6.08 1.28
N GLU A 35 -23.46 6.33 2.18
CA GLU A 35 -22.84 7.65 2.38
C GLU A 35 -22.08 8.11 1.13
N LYS A 36 -21.42 7.18 0.43
CA LYS A 36 -20.74 7.48 -0.83
C LYS A 36 -21.73 7.84 -1.92
N GLU A 37 -22.78 7.07 -2.06
CA GLU A 37 -23.83 7.33 -3.06
C GLU A 37 -24.53 8.67 -2.82
N GLU A 38 -24.83 9.01 -1.56
CA GLU A 38 -25.41 10.30 -1.21
C GLU A 38 -24.48 11.46 -1.53
N GLN A 39 -23.17 11.32 -1.24
CA GLN A 39 -22.15 12.31 -1.61
C GLN A 39 -22.10 12.52 -3.13
N LEU A 40 -22.09 11.45 -3.91
CA LEU A 40 -22.09 11.52 -5.37
C LEU A 40 -23.36 12.19 -5.91
N ARG A 41 -24.53 11.86 -5.35
CA ARG A 41 -25.79 12.50 -5.69
C ARG A 41 -25.80 14.00 -5.36
N GLU A 42 -25.21 14.39 -4.21
CA GLU A 42 -25.12 15.80 -3.82
C GLU A 42 -24.22 16.59 -4.78
N ILE A 43 -23.07 16.02 -5.18
CA ILE A 43 -22.17 16.62 -6.16
C ILE A 43 -22.85 16.74 -7.52
N ALA A 44 -23.54 15.70 -7.97
CA ALA A 44 -24.28 15.71 -9.23
C ALA A 44 -25.38 16.76 -9.23
N ARG A 45 -26.07 16.98 -8.12
CA ARG A 45 -27.10 18.04 -7.96
C ARG A 45 -26.50 19.43 -8.04
N LYS A 46 -25.27 19.63 -7.49
CA LYS A 46 -24.61 20.94 -7.48
C LYS A 46 -23.97 21.29 -8.83
N ASN A 47 -23.33 20.34 -9.49
CA ASN A 47 -22.42 20.61 -10.60
C ASN A 47 -22.86 19.98 -11.93
N GLY A 48 -23.79 19.05 -11.92
CA GLY A 48 -24.43 18.51 -13.13
C GLY A 48 -23.55 17.65 -14.07
N GLN A 49 -22.24 17.50 -13.82
CA GLN A 49 -21.34 16.75 -14.69
C GLN A 49 -20.34 15.89 -13.90
N LEU A 50 -20.79 14.70 -13.54
CA LEU A 50 -19.88 13.63 -13.12
C LEU A 50 -19.53 12.76 -14.33
N PHE A 51 -18.28 12.39 -14.43
CA PHE A 51 -17.76 11.53 -15.48
C PHE A 51 -17.07 10.33 -14.84
N ASP A 52 -17.53 9.14 -15.19
CA ASP A 52 -16.94 7.89 -14.75
C ASP A 52 -15.94 7.38 -15.78
N LYS A 53 -14.75 7.03 -15.32
CA LYS A 53 -13.69 6.51 -16.15
C LYS A 53 -13.08 5.25 -15.54
N ASP A 54 -13.13 4.19 -16.33
CA ASP A 54 -12.45 2.94 -16.03
C ASP A 54 -11.11 2.88 -16.77
N PHE A 55 -10.09 2.42 -16.06
CA PHE A 55 -8.79 2.06 -16.58
C PHE A 55 -8.53 0.59 -16.27
N ASP A 56 -8.89 -0.30 -17.21
CA ASP A 56 -8.74 -1.74 -17.07
C ASP A 56 -8.29 -2.34 -18.40
N PRO A 57 -7.09 -2.93 -18.44
CA PRO A 57 -6.06 -2.94 -17.41
C PRO A 57 -5.22 -1.65 -17.36
N VAL A 58 -4.64 -1.35 -16.20
CA VAL A 58 -3.54 -0.39 -16.13
C VAL A 58 -2.32 -1.02 -16.76
N THR A 59 -1.73 -0.35 -17.76
CA THR A 59 -0.55 -0.83 -18.47
C THR A 59 0.74 -0.31 -17.84
N ARG A 60 1.88 -0.95 -18.16
CA ARG A 60 3.21 -0.61 -17.63
C ARG A 60 3.30 -0.70 -16.11
N VAL A 61 2.70 -1.73 -15.55
CA VAL A 61 2.72 -2.07 -14.13
C VAL A 61 3.03 -3.56 -14.00
N ALA A 62 3.78 -3.92 -12.98
CA ALA A 62 3.95 -5.33 -12.63
C ALA A 62 2.69 -5.79 -11.86
N GLY A 63 2.06 -6.86 -12.33
CA GLY A 63 0.82 -7.39 -11.76
C GLY A 63 -0.42 -7.06 -12.60
N ALA A 64 -1.58 -7.09 -11.96
CA ALA A 64 -2.87 -6.83 -12.59
C ALA A 64 -3.65 -5.84 -11.75
N LEU A 65 -3.87 -4.66 -12.30
CA LEU A 65 -4.47 -3.53 -11.63
C LEU A 65 -5.49 -2.86 -12.53
N ALA A 66 -6.61 -2.46 -11.96
CA ALA A 66 -7.59 -1.60 -12.58
C ALA A 66 -7.96 -0.44 -11.65
N PHE A 67 -8.40 0.66 -12.22
CA PHE A 67 -8.98 1.80 -11.50
C PHE A 67 -10.34 2.15 -12.06
N HIS A 68 -11.26 2.45 -11.15
CA HIS A 68 -12.46 3.19 -11.43
C HIS A 68 -12.35 4.56 -10.80
N SER A 69 -12.66 5.62 -11.55
CA SER A 69 -12.59 7.00 -11.05
C SER A 69 -13.81 7.79 -11.48
N THR A 70 -14.43 8.45 -10.52
CA THR A 70 -15.48 9.45 -10.76
C THR A 70 -14.87 10.85 -10.68
N VAL A 71 -14.99 11.61 -11.75
CA VAL A 71 -14.38 12.93 -11.91
C VAL A 71 -15.45 14.01 -12.00
N ASP A 72 -15.29 15.07 -11.23
CA ASP A 72 -16.05 16.31 -11.40
C ASP A 72 -15.34 17.16 -12.45
N LEU A 73 -15.97 17.27 -13.63
CA LEU A 73 -15.38 18.01 -14.76
C LEU A 73 -15.40 19.53 -14.56
N ASN A 74 -16.34 20.05 -13.74
CA ASN A 74 -16.40 21.48 -13.48
C ASN A 74 -15.28 21.95 -12.56
N GLU A 75 -15.06 21.23 -11.46
CA GLU A 75 -14.01 21.53 -10.50
C GLU A 75 -12.66 20.88 -10.88
N ARG A 76 -12.63 20.07 -11.94
CA ARG A 76 -11.45 19.35 -12.43
C ARG A 76 -10.76 18.55 -11.34
N ARG A 77 -11.52 17.86 -10.53
CA ARG A 77 -11.01 17.03 -9.43
C ARG A 77 -11.59 15.62 -9.49
N VAL A 78 -10.80 14.68 -8.96
CA VAL A 78 -11.29 13.31 -8.72
C VAL A 78 -12.11 13.32 -7.44
N VAL A 79 -13.34 12.86 -7.53
CA VAL A 79 -14.29 12.78 -6.41
C VAL A 79 -14.12 11.47 -5.67
N GLU A 80 -14.03 10.38 -6.43
CA GLU A 80 -13.86 9.04 -5.91
C GLU A 80 -12.92 8.24 -6.81
N THR A 81 -12.09 7.40 -6.20
CA THR A 81 -11.26 6.44 -6.94
C THR A 81 -11.23 5.13 -6.18
N ASN A 82 -11.44 4.05 -6.91
CA ASN A 82 -11.34 2.69 -6.41
C ASN A 82 -10.28 1.94 -7.22
N SER A 83 -9.34 1.32 -6.52
CA SER A 83 -8.36 0.42 -7.13
C SER A 83 -8.80 -1.02 -6.95
N MET A 84 -8.57 -1.83 -7.97
CA MET A 84 -8.93 -3.24 -7.99
C MET A 84 -7.75 -4.07 -8.42
N ALA A 85 -7.41 -5.09 -7.63
CA ALA A 85 -6.52 -6.15 -8.08
C ALA A 85 -7.35 -7.12 -8.94
N THR A 86 -7.04 -7.21 -10.22
CA THR A 86 -7.77 -8.07 -11.15
C THR A 86 -7.21 -9.49 -11.22
N LEU A 87 -6.17 -9.78 -10.43
CA LEU A 87 -5.57 -11.10 -10.28
C LEU A 87 -5.49 -11.50 -8.81
N PHE A 88 -6.11 -12.63 -8.46
CA PHE A 88 -6.00 -13.25 -7.15
C PHE A 88 -5.01 -14.42 -7.18
N ARG A 89 -3.98 -14.37 -6.35
CA ARG A 89 -2.95 -15.42 -6.25
C ARG A 89 -2.99 -16.19 -4.93
N GLY A 90 -3.82 -15.79 -3.98
CA GLY A 90 -4.10 -16.54 -2.74
C GLY A 90 -3.00 -16.48 -1.69
N TYR A 91 -2.13 -15.46 -1.66
CA TYR A 91 -1.06 -15.34 -0.66
C TYR A 91 -1.60 -15.29 0.77
N GLU A 92 -2.77 -14.71 0.98
CA GLU A 92 -3.46 -14.68 2.27
C GLU A 92 -3.79 -16.08 2.78
N VAL A 93 -4.08 -17.00 1.87
CA VAL A 93 -4.36 -18.41 2.18
C VAL A 93 -3.06 -19.18 2.35
N ILE A 94 -2.08 -18.96 1.47
CA ILE A 94 -0.78 -19.66 1.48
C ILE A 94 -0.02 -19.37 2.78
N LEU A 95 -0.06 -18.14 3.27
CA LEU A 95 0.66 -17.70 4.48
C LEU A 95 -0.02 -18.16 5.79
N ARG A 96 -1.30 -18.49 5.74
CA ARG A 96 -2.05 -18.91 6.94
C ARG A 96 -1.47 -20.21 7.50
N GLY A 97 -1.12 -20.19 8.79
CA GLY A 97 -0.55 -21.36 9.48
C GLY A 97 0.92 -21.65 9.17
N ARG A 98 1.59 -20.78 8.40
CA ARG A 98 3.03 -20.87 8.15
C ARG A 98 3.82 -20.22 9.27
N ASP A 99 5.09 -20.64 9.41
CA ASP A 99 6.02 -19.97 10.31
C ASP A 99 6.24 -18.53 9.82
N PRO A 100 6.11 -17.51 10.69
CA PRO A 100 6.36 -16.12 10.31
C PRO A 100 7.73 -15.88 9.67
N ARG A 101 8.75 -16.68 10.05
CA ARG A 101 10.10 -16.59 9.47
C ARG A 101 10.15 -16.90 7.97
N ASP A 102 9.22 -17.72 7.49
CA ASP A 102 9.14 -18.08 6.07
C ASP A 102 8.38 -17.04 5.24
N ALA A 103 7.64 -16.14 5.88
CA ALA A 103 6.74 -15.22 5.19
C ALA A 103 7.47 -14.29 4.22
N ALA A 104 8.67 -13.80 4.57
CA ALA A 104 9.47 -12.95 3.69
C ALA A 104 9.90 -13.70 2.42
N PHE A 105 10.28 -14.97 2.57
CA PHE A 105 10.66 -15.81 1.44
C PHE A 105 9.46 -16.15 0.54
N ILE A 106 8.33 -16.50 1.14
CA ILE A 106 7.11 -16.83 0.40
C ILE A 106 6.57 -15.59 -0.33
N SER A 107 6.47 -14.45 0.36
CA SER A 107 5.92 -13.21 -0.21
C SER A 107 6.79 -12.64 -1.34
N SER A 108 8.11 -12.86 -1.30
CA SER A 108 9.00 -12.45 -2.38
C SER A 108 8.63 -13.07 -3.74
N ARG A 109 7.93 -14.21 -3.75
CA ARG A 109 7.48 -14.88 -4.97
C ARG A 109 6.19 -14.30 -5.56
N ALA A 110 5.62 -13.29 -4.90
CA ALA A 110 4.45 -12.59 -5.43
C ALA A 110 4.77 -11.85 -6.75
N CYS A 111 6.00 -11.37 -6.88
CA CYS A 111 6.45 -10.67 -8.08
C CYS A 111 7.86 -11.13 -8.47
N GLY A 112 8.08 -11.36 -9.76
CA GLY A 112 9.40 -11.70 -10.28
C GLY A 112 10.34 -10.49 -10.45
N VAL A 113 9.77 -9.28 -10.53
CA VAL A 113 10.50 -8.02 -10.67
C VAL A 113 10.75 -7.39 -9.31
N CYS A 114 9.70 -7.20 -8.48
CA CYS A 114 9.77 -6.51 -7.20
C CYS A 114 9.78 -7.45 -5.97
N GLY A 115 10.41 -8.61 -6.10
CA GLY A 115 10.45 -9.63 -5.04
C GLY A 115 11.14 -9.16 -3.75
N GLY A 116 12.18 -8.34 -3.84
CA GLY A 116 12.88 -7.78 -2.70
C GLY A 116 12.04 -6.76 -1.92
N VAL A 117 11.21 -5.96 -2.60
CA VAL A 117 10.25 -5.07 -1.94
C VAL A 117 9.23 -5.87 -1.14
N HIS A 118 8.67 -6.94 -1.71
CA HIS A 118 7.74 -7.83 -1.01
C HIS A 118 8.39 -8.49 0.21
N ALA A 119 9.62 -9.00 0.06
CA ALA A 119 10.38 -9.59 1.15
C ALA A 119 10.65 -8.58 2.28
N THR A 120 11.04 -7.36 1.91
CA THR A 120 11.32 -6.28 2.87
C THR A 120 10.06 -5.88 3.63
N ALA A 121 8.94 -5.67 2.93
CA ALA A 121 7.67 -5.32 3.55
C ALA A 121 7.19 -6.42 4.53
N SER A 122 7.33 -7.69 4.14
CA SER A 122 7.00 -8.83 4.99
C SER A 122 7.90 -8.90 6.23
N ALA A 123 9.22 -8.70 6.07
CA ALA A 123 10.15 -8.69 7.20
C ALA A 123 9.83 -7.56 8.19
N LEU A 124 9.55 -6.35 7.69
CA LEU A 124 9.14 -5.22 8.53
C LEU A 124 7.83 -5.51 9.28
N SER A 125 6.86 -6.13 8.62
CA SER A 125 5.58 -6.50 9.24
C SER A 125 5.78 -7.49 10.39
N ILE A 126 6.68 -8.48 10.22
CA ILE A 126 7.00 -9.48 11.24
C ILE A 126 7.75 -8.84 12.40
N GLU A 127 8.75 -7.99 12.11
CA GLU A 127 9.50 -7.26 13.12
C GLU A 127 8.57 -6.40 13.98
N MET A 128 7.61 -5.71 13.36
CA MET A 128 6.60 -4.95 14.07
C MET A 128 5.68 -5.84 14.93
N ALA A 129 5.22 -6.96 14.39
CA ALA A 129 4.32 -7.87 15.08
C ALA A 129 4.97 -8.53 16.30
N LEU A 130 6.27 -8.82 16.22
CA LEU A 130 7.04 -9.49 17.27
C LEU A 130 7.81 -8.50 18.18
N GLY A 131 7.76 -7.19 17.90
CA GLY A 131 8.52 -6.19 18.64
C GLY A 131 10.04 -6.34 18.48
N ILE A 132 10.51 -6.91 17.37
CA ILE A 132 11.93 -7.13 17.10
C ILE A 132 12.55 -5.88 16.50
N LYS A 133 13.63 -5.41 17.09
CA LYS A 133 14.44 -4.32 16.52
C LYS A 133 15.67 -4.92 15.82
N PRO A 134 15.78 -4.80 14.50
CA PRO A 134 16.93 -5.32 13.78
C PRO A 134 18.22 -4.55 14.13
N PRO A 135 19.39 -5.20 14.08
CA PRO A 135 20.65 -4.51 14.33
C PRO A 135 20.92 -3.45 13.25
N PRO A 136 21.63 -2.34 13.59
CA PRO A 136 21.88 -1.25 12.63
C PRO A 136 22.50 -1.70 11.31
N LEU A 137 23.47 -2.62 11.35
CA LEU A 137 24.08 -3.17 10.14
C LEU A 137 23.08 -3.95 9.29
N GLY A 138 22.15 -4.69 9.90
CA GLY A 138 21.08 -5.40 9.18
C GLY A 138 20.16 -4.44 8.42
N ILE A 139 19.84 -3.29 9.04
CA ILE A 139 19.05 -2.23 8.39
C ILE A 139 19.82 -1.67 7.17
N VAL A 140 21.10 -1.38 7.33
CA VAL A 140 21.93 -0.84 6.24
C VAL A 140 22.01 -1.82 5.06
N ILE A 141 22.24 -3.11 5.32
CA ILE A 141 22.31 -4.14 4.28
C ILE A 141 20.95 -4.26 3.57
N ARG A 142 19.86 -4.30 4.31
CA ARG A 142 18.49 -4.35 3.74
C ARG A 142 18.23 -3.14 2.83
N ASN A 143 18.62 -1.95 3.28
CA ASN A 143 18.45 -0.72 2.51
C ASN A 143 19.29 -0.72 1.24
N LEU A 144 20.50 -1.25 1.30
CA LEU A 144 21.38 -1.37 0.14
C LEU A 144 20.76 -2.30 -0.92
N LEU A 145 20.28 -3.47 -0.50
CA LEU A 145 19.62 -4.42 -1.40
C LEU A 145 18.34 -3.82 -2.03
N LEU A 146 17.52 -3.15 -1.22
CA LEU A 146 16.32 -2.48 -1.70
C LEU A 146 16.64 -1.34 -2.66
N SER A 147 17.72 -0.60 -2.42
CA SER A 147 18.18 0.45 -3.32
C SER A 147 18.63 -0.11 -4.68
N CYS A 148 19.28 -1.26 -4.71
CA CYS A 148 19.63 -1.94 -5.96
C CYS A 148 18.39 -2.33 -6.77
N GLU A 149 17.36 -2.88 -6.12
CA GLU A 149 16.10 -3.20 -6.78
C GLU A 149 15.41 -1.95 -7.29
N TYR A 150 15.35 -0.89 -6.48
CA TYR A 150 14.78 0.38 -6.88
C TYR A 150 15.44 0.96 -8.14
N LEU A 151 16.78 0.89 -8.22
CA LEU A 151 17.52 1.35 -9.40
C LEU A 151 17.32 0.46 -10.62
N TYR A 152 17.05 -0.83 -10.42
CA TYR A 152 16.79 -1.78 -11.49
C TYR A 152 15.38 -1.59 -12.07
N ASP A 153 14.41 -1.28 -11.22
CA ASP A 153 12.98 -1.20 -11.60
C ASP A 153 12.60 0.17 -12.22
N ASN A 154 13.45 1.20 -12.09
CA ASN A 154 13.25 2.54 -12.62
C ASN A 154 14.24 2.89 -13.72
#